data_8f5c67cb0a72c9eec552c45a47d8455e
#
_entry.id   8f5c67cb0a72c9eec552c45a47d8455e
#
_cell.length_a   1.000
_cell.length_b   1.000
_cell.length_c   1.000
_cell.angle_alpha   90.00
_cell.angle_beta   90.00
_cell.angle_gamma   90.00
#
_symmetry.space_group_name_H-M   'P 1'
#
loop_
_entity.id
_entity.type
_entity.pdbx_description
1 polymer ?
#
loop_
_entity_poly.entity_id
_entity_poly.type
_entity_poly.pdbx_seq_one_letter_code
_entity_poly.pdbx_strand_id
1 'polypeptide(L)'
;MKTFRLLVSLALALALFSCGGKRDASYGMDYVVAVDTAGHYLLVDLDLQMDSGTGEVMLNMPRWTPGYYEMLDFPKHLCDFAASDVAGNAVGWEKCGMNRWKVAVPEDGRVKVTYRIYADRRDVGSSRVDSDIAFVSPAGVFMHVDGDLQHPVHVRFNLPDGWEKISSGLLPVEGTRDTFRADDFDRLYDSPFLLGNYYISDFEHEGHPYRFAIETPEGIEESGFKEDFCKIVSAATRLMGEVPYDNYCLIHMGAGGGGLEHWNSQACYTDGTYRFSSRGRQVSFMAFTAHEYFHLYNVKCIRPAELWPFNYDTEAVTPMLWVSEGLTCYYEFRLLRTSGVATADEALEKLSGYFASYAPYEGQRHMSLRQSSYDIWLNFMNGDRNERDVRLNYYFKGPVVGLLMDIDIRRHTGQEKSLDDVMRALYNRYYKELQRGFTEEEFWKEVEMAYGGPVPHLRALVNTTDDIDYDSYLRDAGLFVDTESWAIRRVENPTPAQKTFLESMDMT
;
A
#
# COMPACT_ATOMS: atom_id res chain seq x y z
N MET A 1 -61.86 -30.42 27.44
CA MET A 1 -61.07 -31.33 28.30
C MET A 1 -59.62 -31.24 27.82
N LYS A 2 -58.79 -30.80 28.71
CA LYS A 2 -57.32 -30.68 28.74
C LYS A 2 -56.57 -30.31 27.46
N THR A 3 -56.34 -29.02 27.32
CA THR A 3 -55.36 -28.32 26.49
C THR A 3 -53.94 -28.62 26.93
N PHE A 4 -53.07 -29.09 26.01
CA PHE A 4 -51.62 -29.20 26.23
C PHE A 4 -50.97 -28.02 25.56
N ARG A 5 -50.42 -27.08 26.35
CA ARG A 5 -49.63 -25.98 25.89
C ARG A 5 -48.18 -26.46 25.75
N LEU A 6 -47.64 -26.45 24.51
CA LEU A 6 -46.24 -26.68 24.23
C LEU A 6 -45.56 -25.31 24.31
N LEU A 7 -44.71 -25.09 25.32
CA LEU A 7 -43.77 -23.97 25.44
C LEU A 7 -42.55 -24.31 24.59
N VAL A 8 -42.41 -23.60 23.46
CA VAL A 8 -41.16 -23.58 22.70
C VAL A 8 -40.30 -22.47 23.28
N SER A 9 -39.26 -22.83 24.00
CA SER A 9 -38.22 -21.92 24.49
C SER A 9 -37.28 -21.62 23.33
N LEU A 10 -37.41 -20.40 22.78
CA LEU A 10 -36.47 -19.86 21.80
C LEU A 10 -35.23 -19.35 22.55
N ALA A 11 -34.17 -20.15 22.57
CA ALA A 11 -32.86 -19.70 23.06
C ALA A 11 -32.26 -18.74 22.01
N LEU A 12 -32.36 -17.45 22.32
CA LEU A 12 -31.66 -16.39 21.58
C LEU A 12 -30.18 -16.47 21.96
N ALA A 13 -29.36 -17.09 21.10
CA ALA A 13 -27.92 -16.98 21.20
C ALA A 13 -27.53 -15.54 20.80
N LEU A 14 -27.38 -14.69 21.79
CA LEU A 14 -26.67 -13.40 21.63
C LEU A 14 -25.20 -13.73 21.38
N ALA A 15 -24.80 -13.70 20.12
CA ALA A 15 -23.41 -13.55 19.75
C ALA A 15 -22.98 -12.15 20.21
N LEU A 16 -22.31 -12.08 21.34
CA LEU A 16 -21.58 -10.89 21.76
C LEU A 16 -20.43 -10.70 20.76
N PHE A 17 -20.64 -9.88 19.76
CA PHE A 17 -19.53 -9.26 19.05
C PHE A 17 -18.82 -8.39 20.06
N SER A 18 -17.71 -8.89 20.58
CA SER A 18 -16.76 -8.13 21.36
C SER A 18 -16.28 -6.98 20.46
N CYS A 19 -16.78 -5.76 20.74
CA CYS A 19 -16.00 -4.57 20.39
C CYS A 19 -14.61 -4.80 20.99
N GLY A 20 -13.58 -4.79 20.15
CA GLY A 20 -12.19 -4.86 20.58
C GLY A 20 -11.86 -3.67 21.46
N GLY A 21 -12.16 -3.78 22.75
CA GLY A 21 -11.55 -2.93 23.78
C GLY A 21 -10.05 -3.18 23.70
N LYS A 22 -9.24 -2.12 23.58
CA LYS A 22 -7.78 -2.18 23.74
C LYS A 22 -7.53 -3.06 24.97
N ARG A 23 -6.95 -4.25 24.78
CA ARG A 23 -6.43 -5.02 25.90
C ARG A 23 -5.31 -4.19 26.47
N ASP A 24 -5.38 -3.86 27.77
CA ASP A 24 -4.18 -3.45 28.49
C ASP A 24 -3.20 -4.61 28.35
N ALA A 25 -2.12 -4.37 27.61
CA ALA A 25 -1.15 -5.41 27.32
C ALA A 25 -0.55 -5.89 28.64
N SER A 26 -0.60 -7.20 28.88
CA SER A 26 -0.05 -7.80 30.11
C SER A 26 1.49 -7.85 30.08
N TYR A 27 2.12 -7.42 29.00
CA TYR A 27 3.56 -7.41 28.83
C TYR A 27 4.03 -6.15 28.07
N GLY A 28 5.34 -5.85 28.03
CA GLY A 28 5.92 -4.70 27.36
C GLY A 28 6.92 -5.10 26.30
N MET A 29 6.97 -4.38 25.18
CA MET A 29 7.95 -4.53 24.13
C MET A 29 8.58 -3.19 23.79
N ASP A 30 9.85 -3.01 24.15
CA ASP A 30 10.60 -1.79 23.92
C ASP A 30 11.85 -2.11 23.07
N TYR A 31 11.92 -1.50 21.87
CA TYR A 31 13.04 -1.65 20.98
C TYR A 31 14.00 -0.48 21.05
N VAL A 32 15.30 -0.77 20.98
CA VAL A 32 16.36 0.19 20.72
C VAL A 32 17.11 -0.26 19.47
N VAL A 33 17.20 0.62 18.48
CA VAL A 33 17.90 0.35 17.22
C VAL A 33 19.06 1.31 17.07
N ALA A 34 20.27 0.78 16.92
CA ALA A 34 21.45 1.54 16.55
C ALA A 34 21.88 1.20 15.12
N VAL A 35 22.63 2.11 14.48
CA VAL A 35 23.04 1.99 13.08
C VAL A 35 24.56 1.80 13.00
N ASP A 36 25.00 0.69 12.40
CA ASP A 36 26.40 0.45 12.04
C ASP A 36 26.60 0.77 10.54
N THR A 37 27.04 1.99 10.26
CA THR A 37 27.25 2.48 8.89
C THR A 37 28.41 1.78 8.17
N ALA A 38 29.41 1.28 8.90
CA ALA A 38 30.57 0.62 8.32
C ALA A 38 30.28 -0.82 7.92
N GLY A 39 29.42 -1.50 8.69
CA GLY A 39 29.04 -2.89 8.44
C GLY A 39 27.72 -3.05 7.69
N HIS A 40 26.99 -1.97 7.42
CA HIS A 40 25.63 -1.98 6.86
C HIS A 40 24.63 -2.76 7.74
N TYR A 41 24.67 -2.58 9.07
CA TYR A 41 23.77 -3.27 9.98
C TYR A 41 22.88 -2.31 10.77
N LEU A 42 21.67 -2.78 11.02
CA LEU A 42 20.83 -2.31 12.11
C LEU A 42 21.06 -3.23 13.31
N LEU A 43 21.48 -2.65 14.44
CA LEU A 43 21.74 -3.36 15.71
C LEU A 43 20.49 -3.22 16.54
N VAL A 44 19.81 -4.31 16.84
CA VAL A 44 18.50 -4.32 17.49
C VAL A 44 18.59 -4.93 18.88
N ASP A 45 18.16 -4.16 19.87
CA ASP A 45 17.93 -4.58 21.24
C ASP A 45 16.42 -4.56 21.50
N LEU A 46 15.84 -5.66 21.95
CA LEU A 46 14.48 -5.79 22.43
C LEU A 46 14.49 -6.04 23.94
N ASP A 47 13.95 -5.14 24.71
CA ASP A 47 13.62 -5.36 26.12
C ASP A 47 12.17 -5.85 26.19
N LEU A 48 12.00 -7.12 26.61
CA LEU A 48 10.72 -7.79 26.69
C LEU A 48 10.37 -8.05 28.15
N GLN A 49 9.22 -7.54 28.58
CA GLN A 49 8.65 -7.79 29.90
C GLN A 49 7.39 -8.63 29.76
N MET A 50 7.48 -9.92 30.11
CA MET A 50 6.36 -10.86 30.16
C MET A 50 5.77 -10.95 31.56
N ASP A 51 4.62 -11.59 31.69
CA ASP A 51 4.05 -11.92 33.01
C ASP A 51 4.99 -12.85 33.79
N SER A 52 5.11 -12.64 35.09
CA SER A 52 5.89 -13.51 35.98
C SER A 52 5.42 -14.96 35.88
N GLY A 53 6.38 -15.88 35.68
CA GLY A 53 6.09 -17.29 35.53
C GLY A 53 5.79 -17.74 34.09
N THR A 54 5.88 -16.83 33.10
CA THR A 54 5.93 -17.20 31.69
C THR A 54 7.23 -17.96 31.43
N GLY A 55 7.17 -19.25 31.16
CA GLY A 55 8.37 -20.08 30.99
C GLY A 55 9.11 -19.85 29.67
N GLU A 56 8.38 -19.51 28.63
CA GLU A 56 8.93 -19.28 27.28
C GLU A 56 8.04 -18.33 26.48
N VAL A 57 8.63 -17.64 25.49
CA VAL A 57 7.93 -16.81 24.51
C VAL A 57 8.35 -17.20 23.10
N MET A 58 7.42 -17.14 22.16
CA MET A 58 7.71 -17.30 20.73
C MET A 58 7.74 -15.92 20.08
N LEU A 59 8.88 -15.54 19.51
CA LEU A 59 9.04 -14.33 18.70
C LEU A 59 8.95 -14.69 17.23
N ASN A 60 8.22 -13.88 16.47
CA ASN A 60 7.99 -14.06 15.05
C ASN A 60 8.42 -12.83 14.26
N MET A 61 9.21 -13.00 13.20
CA MET A 61 9.55 -11.95 12.24
C MET A 61 8.71 -12.12 10.97
N PRO A 62 8.11 -11.05 10.40
CA PRO A 62 7.44 -11.12 9.12
C PRO A 62 8.30 -11.73 8.02
N ARG A 63 7.67 -12.33 7.02
CA ARG A 63 8.33 -12.85 5.83
C ARG A 63 8.14 -11.97 4.61
N TRP A 64 7.17 -11.04 4.65
CA TRP A 64 6.85 -10.07 3.61
C TRP A 64 6.33 -8.77 4.23
N THR A 65 6.16 -7.74 3.42
CA THR A 65 5.57 -6.46 3.83
C THR A 65 4.37 -6.12 2.95
N PRO A 66 3.27 -5.56 3.51
CA PRO A 66 2.10 -5.13 2.73
C PRO A 66 2.46 -4.17 1.60
N GLY A 67 1.82 -4.37 0.43
CA GLY A 67 2.12 -3.63 -0.79
C GLY A 67 3.21 -4.28 -1.66
N TYR A 68 4.06 -5.14 -1.07
CA TYR A 68 5.14 -5.83 -1.76
C TYR A 68 4.81 -7.33 -1.86
N TYR A 69 4.16 -7.74 -2.94
CA TYR A 69 3.58 -9.09 -3.11
C TYR A 69 4.64 -10.13 -3.48
N GLU A 70 5.70 -10.20 -2.67
CA GLU A 70 6.79 -11.16 -2.77
C GLU A 70 7.20 -11.64 -1.38
N MET A 71 7.52 -12.94 -1.25
CA MET A 71 8.09 -13.49 -0.02
C MET A 71 9.55 -13.05 0.10
N LEU A 72 9.78 -11.94 0.79
CA LEU A 72 11.12 -11.36 0.99
C LEU A 72 11.96 -12.17 1.97
N ASP A 73 11.32 -13.00 2.81
CA ASP A 73 11.98 -13.88 3.79
C ASP A 73 13.02 -13.13 4.63
N PHE A 74 12.63 -12.04 5.25
CA PHE A 74 13.51 -11.14 6.03
C PHE A 74 14.44 -11.83 7.02
N PRO A 75 14.04 -12.96 7.68
CA PRO A 75 14.92 -13.70 8.57
C PRO A 75 16.27 -14.14 7.99
N LYS A 76 16.40 -14.14 6.66
CA LYS A 76 17.69 -14.45 5.98
C LYS A 76 18.77 -13.38 6.21
N HIS A 77 18.37 -12.16 6.59
CA HIS A 77 19.24 -11.03 6.86
C HIS A 77 19.60 -10.89 8.35
N LEU A 78 18.97 -11.68 9.22
CA LEU A 78 19.21 -11.67 10.65
C LEU A 78 20.43 -12.51 11.01
N CYS A 79 21.30 -11.94 11.84
CA CYS A 79 22.48 -12.62 12.40
C CYS A 79 22.69 -12.27 13.88
N ASP A 80 23.54 -13.03 14.55
CA ASP A 80 23.98 -12.83 15.93
C ASP A 80 22.84 -12.73 16.96
N PHE A 81 21.79 -13.56 16.77
CA PHE A 81 20.69 -13.63 17.74
C PHE A 81 21.21 -14.14 19.08
N ALA A 82 20.88 -13.40 20.15
CA ALA A 82 21.19 -13.79 21.53
C ALA A 82 20.05 -13.37 22.47
N ALA A 83 19.95 -14.04 23.61
CA ALA A 83 19.02 -13.69 24.65
C ALA A 83 19.70 -13.75 26.02
N SER A 84 19.37 -12.82 26.92
CA SER A 84 19.93 -12.72 28.27
C SER A 84 18.90 -12.27 29.29
N ASP A 85 19.16 -12.55 30.56
CA ASP A 85 18.42 -11.95 31.69
C ASP A 85 18.86 -10.50 31.95
N VAL A 86 18.23 -9.82 32.90
CA VAL A 86 18.58 -8.44 33.29
C VAL A 86 19.98 -8.29 33.89
N ALA A 87 20.60 -9.38 34.35
CA ALA A 87 21.98 -9.38 34.86
C ALA A 87 23.00 -9.64 33.74
N GLY A 88 22.55 -9.88 32.51
CA GLY A 88 23.40 -10.19 31.37
C GLY A 88 23.79 -11.67 31.24
N ASN A 89 23.20 -12.58 32.02
CA ASN A 89 23.44 -14.00 31.89
C ASN A 89 22.65 -14.53 30.68
N ALA A 90 23.29 -15.37 29.85
CA ALA A 90 22.61 -15.99 28.70
C ALA A 90 21.40 -16.85 29.13
N VAL A 91 20.28 -16.67 28.44
CA VAL A 91 19.10 -17.54 28.53
C VAL A 91 18.96 -18.40 27.30
N GLY A 92 18.32 -19.56 27.44
CA GLY A 92 18.14 -20.52 26.35
C GLY A 92 17.22 -19.96 25.26
N TRP A 93 17.58 -20.21 24.01
CA TRP A 93 16.72 -19.94 22.87
C TRP A 93 16.95 -20.97 21.76
N GLU A 94 15.98 -21.15 20.89
CA GLU A 94 16.10 -22.00 19.70
C GLU A 94 15.29 -21.44 18.52
N LYS A 95 15.79 -21.62 17.30
CA LYS A 95 15.05 -21.30 16.09
C LYS A 95 14.09 -22.43 15.75
N CYS A 96 12.79 -22.22 15.90
CA CYS A 96 11.74 -23.23 15.75
C CYS A 96 11.10 -23.29 14.36
N GLY A 97 11.47 -22.39 13.45
CA GLY A 97 10.94 -22.27 12.10
C GLY A 97 11.79 -21.33 11.26
N MET A 98 11.33 -21.03 10.05
CA MET A 98 12.06 -20.11 9.17
C MET A 98 12.15 -18.69 9.76
N ASN A 99 11.09 -18.27 10.47
CA ASN A 99 10.91 -16.91 10.98
C ASN A 99 10.52 -16.85 12.46
N ARG A 100 10.69 -17.95 13.23
CA ARG A 100 10.29 -18.05 14.65
C ARG A 100 11.46 -18.44 15.54
N TRP A 101 11.52 -17.78 16.71
CA TRP A 101 12.51 -18.03 17.76
C TRP A 101 11.79 -18.23 19.09
N LYS A 102 11.98 -19.39 19.70
CA LYS A 102 11.54 -19.66 21.06
C LYS A 102 12.61 -19.20 22.02
N VAL A 103 12.25 -18.40 23.00
CA VAL A 103 13.14 -17.82 24.00
C VAL A 103 12.65 -18.18 25.38
N ALA A 104 13.54 -18.70 26.24
CA ALA A 104 13.24 -18.94 27.64
C ALA A 104 13.08 -17.61 28.38
N VAL A 105 12.04 -17.51 29.22
CA VAL A 105 11.74 -16.32 30.01
C VAL A 105 12.09 -16.59 31.47
N PRO A 106 12.96 -15.78 32.13
CA PRO A 106 13.25 -15.85 33.55
C PRO A 106 12.00 -15.69 34.43
N GLU A 107 12.08 -16.11 35.69
CA GLU A 107 10.92 -16.08 36.63
C GLU A 107 10.35 -14.67 36.84
N ASP A 108 11.18 -13.62 36.76
CA ASP A 108 10.76 -12.22 36.86
C ASP A 108 10.07 -11.69 35.60
N GLY A 109 10.00 -12.51 34.55
CA GLY A 109 9.38 -12.18 33.27
C GLY A 109 10.25 -11.31 32.34
N ARG A 110 11.48 -10.94 32.72
CA ARG A 110 12.30 -9.98 31.97
C ARG A 110 13.38 -10.69 31.15
N VAL A 111 13.35 -10.42 29.83
CA VAL A 111 14.36 -10.95 28.93
C VAL A 111 14.76 -9.89 27.91
N LYS A 112 16.07 -9.79 27.68
CA LYS A 112 16.64 -8.97 26.60
C LYS A 112 17.00 -9.87 25.44
N VAL A 113 16.52 -9.51 24.23
CA VAL A 113 16.88 -10.18 22.99
C VAL A 113 17.70 -9.19 22.13
N THR A 114 18.78 -9.66 21.56
CA THR A 114 19.63 -8.85 20.67
C THR A 114 19.87 -9.58 19.36
N TYR A 115 19.91 -8.84 18.26
CA TYR A 115 20.26 -9.36 16.94
C TYR A 115 20.71 -8.23 16.01
N ARG A 116 21.27 -8.59 14.86
CA ARG A 116 21.64 -7.64 13.81
C ARG A 116 20.88 -7.96 12.54
N ILE A 117 20.50 -6.92 11.80
CA ILE A 117 19.89 -7.03 10.47
C ILE A 117 20.85 -6.45 9.45
N TYR A 118 21.32 -7.26 8.50
CA TYR A 118 22.10 -6.80 7.37
C TYR A 118 21.19 -6.02 6.40
N ALA A 119 21.52 -4.75 6.15
CA ALA A 119 20.70 -3.78 5.48
C ALA A 119 21.47 -3.08 4.35
N ASP A 120 21.57 -3.74 3.19
CA ASP A 120 22.29 -3.22 2.01
C ASP A 120 21.49 -3.51 0.73
N ARG A 121 20.18 -3.18 0.75
CA ARG A 121 19.31 -3.34 -0.42
C ARG A 121 18.66 -2.01 -0.79
N ARG A 122 18.59 -1.75 -2.11
CA ARG A 122 18.01 -0.52 -2.68
C ARG A 122 16.65 -0.81 -3.33
N ASP A 123 15.78 -1.41 -2.55
CA ASP A 123 14.35 -1.57 -2.86
C ASP A 123 13.50 -1.11 -1.66
N VAL A 124 12.25 -0.75 -1.92
CA VAL A 124 11.34 -0.18 -0.90
C VAL A 124 10.83 -1.20 0.11
N GLY A 125 10.90 -2.49 -0.18
CA GLY A 125 10.50 -3.56 0.74
C GLY A 125 11.57 -3.92 1.76
N SER A 126 12.82 -3.45 1.58
CA SER A 126 13.98 -3.85 2.39
C SER A 126 14.68 -2.67 3.04
N SER A 127 15.39 -2.93 4.15
CA SER A 127 16.17 -1.89 4.82
C SER A 127 17.52 -1.65 4.13
N ARG A 128 18.02 -0.41 4.26
CA ARG A 128 19.31 0.05 3.73
C ARG A 128 20.04 0.89 4.78
N VAL A 129 21.33 0.66 4.94
CA VAL A 129 22.24 1.48 5.75
C VAL A 129 23.42 1.91 4.88
N ASP A 130 23.59 3.21 4.70
CA ASP A 130 24.74 3.84 4.02
C ASP A 130 25.54 4.72 5.01
N SER A 131 26.55 5.45 4.51
CA SER A 131 27.37 6.35 5.34
C SER A 131 26.58 7.53 5.91
N ASP A 132 25.54 8.01 5.21
CA ASP A 132 24.85 9.26 5.52
C ASP A 132 23.39 9.08 5.91
N ILE A 133 22.77 7.96 5.51
CA ILE A 133 21.37 7.64 5.78
C ILE A 133 21.16 6.15 6.07
N ALA A 134 20.05 5.85 6.76
CA ALA A 134 19.47 4.53 6.82
C ALA A 134 17.97 4.59 6.52
N PHE A 135 17.50 3.71 5.64
CA PHE A 135 16.08 3.42 5.45
C PHE A 135 15.74 2.14 6.20
N VAL A 136 14.75 2.22 7.06
CA VAL A 136 14.27 1.09 7.87
C VAL A 136 12.89 0.68 7.36
N SER A 137 12.80 -0.53 6.79
CA SER A 137 11.54 -1.23 6.49
C SER A 137 11.20 -2.09 7.71
N PRO A 138 10.20 -1.69 8.53
CA PRO A 138 10.01 -2.27 9.88
C PRO A 138 9.68 -3.75 9.88
N ALA A 139 8.94 -4.25 8.88
CA ALA A 139 8.60 -5.67 8.75
C ALA A 139 9.85 -6.57 8.68
N GLY A 140 10.96 -6.04 8.13
CA GLY A 140 12.24 -6.74 8.04
C GLY A 140 13.16 -6.54 9.25
N VAL A 141 12.71 -5.83 10.30
CA VAL A 141 13.57 -5.47 11.44
C VAL A 141 12.97 -5.93 12.77
N PHE A 142 11.69 -5.74 12.99
CA PHE A 142 11.06 -5.98 14.29
C PHE A 142 10.33 -7.33 14.33
N MET A 143 10.41 -8.00 15.47
CA MET A 143 9.66 -9.21 15.77
C MET A 143 8.45 -8.88 16.64
N HIS A 144 7.39 -9.65 16.53
CA HIS A 144 6.25 -9.62 17.47
C HIS A 144 6.16 -10.93 18.25
N VAL A 145 5.40 -10.96 19.31
CA VAL A 145 5.04 -12.22 19.98
C VAL A 145 4.07 -12.96 19.07
N ASP A 146 4.37 -14.24 18.76
CA ASP A 146 3.60 -15.05 17.82
C ASP A 146 2.12 -15.08 18.22
N GLY A 147 1.27 -14.71 17.25
CA GLY A 147 -0.19 -14.61 17.44
C GLY A 147 -0.68 -13.33 18.12
N ASP A 148 0.20 -12.36 18.45
CA ASP A 148 -0.20 -11.08 19.04
C ASP A 148 0.36 -9.87 18.28
N LEU A 149 -0.29 -9.55 17.17
CA LEU A 149 0.00 -8.34 16.39
C LEU A 149 -0.61 -7.07 17.02
N GLN A 150 -1.59 -7.20 17.90
CA GLN A 150 -2.35 -6.07 18.47
C GLN A 150 -1.66 -5.45 19.70
N HIS A 151 -0.40 -5.75 19.93
CA HIS A 151 0.37 -5.26 21.06
C HIS A 151 1.00 -3.90 20.75
N PRO A 152 0.86 -2.87 21.63
CA PRO A 152 1.55 -1.60 21.46
C PRO A 152 3.07 -1.78 21.66
N VAL A 153 3.84 -1.03 20.88
CA VAL A 153 5.29 -1.18 20.81
C VAL A 153 5.99 0.19 20.78
N HIS A 154 7.11 0.31 21.49
CA HIS A 154 7.98 1.47 21.43
C HIS A 154 9.27 1.14 20.63
N VAL A 155 9.71 2.12 19.85
CA VAL A 155 10.95 2.04 19.11
C VAL A 155 11.75 3.31 19.35
N ARG A 156 12.99 3.16 19.83
CA ARG A 156 13.96 4.25 19.97
C ARG A 156 15.14 4.03 19.05
N PHE A 157 15.55 5.08 18.36
CA PHE A 157 16.74 5.06 17.51
C PHE A 157 17.92 5.74 18.18
N ASN A 158 19.06 5.04 18.27
CA ASN A 158 20.34 5.60 18.63
C ASN A 158 21.09 5.95 17.33
N LEU A 159 21.07 7.22 16.96
CA LEU A 159 21.71 7.68 15.72
C LEU A 159 23.23 7.73 15.84
N PRO A 160 23.98 7.45 14.77
CA PRO A 160 25.42 7.71 14.70
C PRO A 160 25.76 9.19 14.93
N ASP A 161 26.98 9.46 15.39
CA ASP A 161 27.47 10.82 15.57
C ASP A 161 27.32 11.65 14.29
N GLY A 162 26.72 12.83 14.43
CA GLY A 162 26.48 13.76 13.31
C GLY A 162 25.19 13.50 12.55
N TRP A 163 24.42 12.45 12.86
CA TRP A 163 23.08 12.26 12.33
C TRP A 163 22.04 12.94 13.25
N GLU A 164 21.10 13.68 12.68
CA GLU A 164 20.18 14.48 13.48
C GLU A 164 18.69 14.23 13.17
N LYS A 165 18.38 13.57 12.05
CA LYS A 165 17.02 13.53 11.52
C LYS A 165 16.45 12.12 11.53
N ILE A 166 15.15 12.06 11.88
CA ILE A 166 14.30 10.88 11.76
C ILE A 166 12.98 11.34 11.14
N SER A 167 12.54 10.68 10.07
CA SER A 167 11.24 10.91 9.45
C SER A 167 10.49 9.61 9.28
N SER A 168 9.20 9.64 9.59
CA SER A 168 8.26 8.52 9.47
C SER A 168 6.83 9.06 9.40
N GLY A 169 5.86 8.22 9.04
CA GLY A 169 4.45 8.48 9.26
C GLY A 169 4.09 8.52 10.75
N LEU A 170 4.81 7.79 11.60
CA LEU A 170 4.69 7.90 13.06
C LEU A 170 5.30 9.21 13.56
N LEU A 171 4.60 9.85 14.50
CA LEU A 171 5.15 11.01 15.20
C LEU A 171 5.97 10.56 16.41
N PRO A 172 7.02 11.30 16.79
CA PRO A 172 7.79 11.00 18.00
C PRO A 172 6.91 11.17 19.24
N VAL A 173 7.20 10.37 20.27
CA VAL A 173 6.57 10.50 21.60
C VAL A 173 6.85 11.91 22.14
N GLU A 174 5.85 12.53 22.73
CA GLU A 174 5.95 13.89 23.26
C GLU A 174 7.17 14.08 24.16
N GLY A 175 7.95 15.13 23.89
CA GLY A 175 9.19 15.42 24.61
C GLY A 175 10.42 14.66 24.14
N THR A 176 10.31 13.79 23.14
CA THR A 176 11.41 13.05 22.54
C THR A 176 11.60 13.43 21.06
N ARG A 177 12.74 13.02 20.46
CA ARG A 177 12.99 13.17 19.01
C ARG A 177 13.32 11.84 18.33
N ASP A 178 13.60 10.82 19.13
CA ASP A 178 14.17 9.54 18.72
C ASP A 178 13.32 8.33 19.14
N THR A 179 12.23 8.57 19.86
CA THR A 179 11.35 7.53 20.39
C THR A 179 9.97 7.63 19.77
N PHE A 180 9.48 6.53 19.23
CA PHE A 180 8.20 6.40 18.54
C PHE A 180 7.36 5.31 19.20
N ARG A 181 6.03 5.45 19.09
CA ARG A 181 5.08 4.45 19.58
C ARG A 181 4.10 4.10 18.46
N ALA A 182 3.95 2.81 18.21
CA ALA A 182 2.84 2.29 17.43
C ALA A 182 1.82 1.61 18.34
N ASP A 183 0.54 1.73 17.99
CA ASP A 183 -0.56 1.14 18.78
C ASP A 183 -0.60 -0.38 18.64
N ASP A 184 -0.04 -0.91 17.56
CA ASP A 184 0.08 -2.33 17.25
C ASP A 184 1.21 -2.58 16.24
N PHE A 185 1.49 -3.85 15.95
CA PHE A 185 2.53 -4.23 15.00
C PHE A 185 2.14 -4.02 13.54
N ASP A 186 0.84 -4.08 13.18
CA ASP A 186 0.40 -3.72 11.83
C ASP A 186 0.76 -2.26 11.55
N ARG A 187 0.54 -1.37 12.54
CA ARG A 187 0.90 0.03 12.44
C ARG A 187 2.41 0.26 12.37
N LEU A 188 3.20 -0.49 13.18
CA LEU A 188 4.66 -0.39 13.13
C LEU A 188 5.19 -0.86 11.76
N TYR A 189 4.75 -2.02 11.29
CA TYR A 189 5.20 -2.59 10.01
C TYR A 189 4.86 -1.72 8.81
N ASP A 190 3.80 -0.93 8.92
CA ASP A 190 3.34 0.04 7.92
C ASP A 190 3.89 1.46 8.15
N SER A 191 4.98 1.62 8.89
CA SER A 191 5.58 2.92 9.21
C SER A 191 7.09 2.91 9.00
N PRO A 192 7.56 3.05 7.75
CA PRO A 192 9.00 3.10 7.48
C PRO A 192 9.64 4.33 8.11
N PHE A 193 10.96 4.24 8.34
CA PHE A 193 11.76 5.34 8.86
C PHE A 193 12.91 5.68 7.93
N LEU A 194 13.14 6.97 7.74
CA LEU A 194 14.37 7.49 7.16
C LEU A 194 15.18 8.17 8.27
N LEU A 195 16.42 7.73 8.46
CA LEU A 195 17.34 8.22 9.50
C LEU A 195 18.55 8.86 8.82
N GLY A 196 19.13 9.91 9.40
CA GLY A 196 20.40 10.46 8.94
C GLY A 196 20.38 11.91 8.50
N ASN A 197 21.12 12.24 7.44
CA ASN A 197 21.26 13.59 6.93
C ASN A 197 20.66 13.70 5.53
N TYR A 198 19.46 14.26 5.44
CA TYR A 198 18.71 14.43 4.20
C TYR A 198 17.93 15.76 4.24
N TYR A 199 17.35 16.15 3.12
CA TYR A 199 16.52 17.35 3.04
C TYR A 199 15.16 17.11 3.72
N ILE A 200 14.69 18.11 4.49
CA ILE A 200 13.34 18.14 5.07
C ILE A 200 12.63 19.43 4.63
N SER A 201 11.38 19.27 4.21
CA SER A 201 10.43 20.38 4.04
C SER A 201 9.14 20.05 4.79
N ASP A 202 8.90 20.76 5.87
CA ASP A 202 7.64 20.69 6.62
C ASP A 202 6.71 21.80 6.13
N PHE A 203 5.45 21.46 5.89
CA PHE A 203 4.43 22.42 5.46
C PHE A 203 3.03 21.93 5.87
N GLU A 204 2.04 22.82 5.74
CA GLU A 204 0.63 22.52 5.96
C GLU A 204 -0.13 22.66 4.64
N HIS A 205 -1.07 21.76 4.38
CA HIS A 205 -2.00 21.85 3.26
C HIS A 205 -3.38 21.35 3.68
N GLU A 206 -4.43 22.15 3.43
CA GLU A 206 -5.82 21.88 3.80
C GLU A 206 -6.01 21.46 5.27
N GLY A 207 -5.22 22.03 6.19
CA GLY A 207 -5.30 21.81 7.63
C GLY A 207 -4.55 20.57 8.13
N HIS A 208 -3.82 19.86 7.27
CA HIS A 208 -3.00 18.72 7.64
C HIS A 208 -1.51 19.02 7.49
N PRO A 209 -0.65 18.59 8.43
CA PRO A 209 0.80 18.71 8.31
C PRO A 209 1.38 17.64 7.38
N TYR A 210 2.34 18.07 6.57
CA TYR A 210 3.10 17.23 5.64
C TYR A 210 4.59 17.39 5.88
N ARG A 211 5.31 16.30 5.70
CA ARG A 211 6.77 16.28 5.69
C ARG A 211 7.28 15.64 4.41
N PHE A 212 8.15 16.35 3.69
CA PHE A 212 9.02 15.76 2.70
C PHE A 212 10.36 15.42 3.32
N ALA A 213 10.77 14.18 3.23
CA ALA A 213 12.05 13.65 3.66
C ALA A 213 12.78 13.09 2.43
N ILE A 214 13.77 13.81 1.92
CA ILE A 214 14.34 13.58 0.59
C ILE A 214 15.84 13.42 0.67
N GLU A 215 16.36 12.25 0.22
CA GLU A 215 17.79 11.96 0.19
C GLU A 215 18.53 12.83 -0.81
N THR A 216 17.99 12.98 -2.03
CA THR A 216 18.61 13.71 -3.15
C THR A 216 17.70 14.83 -3.61
N PRO A 217 17.81 16.03 -2.99
CA PRO A 217 16.87 17.13 -3.20
C PRO A 217 17.18 18.02 -4.42
N GLU A 218 18.14 17.65 -5.26
CA GLU A 218 18.59 18.50 -6.37
C GLU A 218 17.46 18.86 -7.32
N GLY A 219 17.14 20.14 -7.39
CA GLY A 219 16.10 20.71 -8.24
C GLY A 219 14.70 20.71 -7.61
N ILE A 220 14.55 20.35 -6.34
CA ILE A 220 13.24 20.28 -5.67
C ILE A 220 12.52 21.64 -5.68
N GLU A 221 13.22 22.72 -5.37
CA GLU A 221 12.65 24.06 -5.28
C GLU A 221 12.21 24.60 -6.66
N GLU A 222 12.97 24.29 -7.72
CA GLU A 222 12.69 24.75 -9.08
C GLU A 222 11.68 23.86 -9.83
N SER A 223 11.43 22.65 -9.34
CA SER A 223 10.60 21.65 -10.04
C SER A 223 9.10 21.94 -9.98
N GLY A 224 8.64 22.73 -8.99
CA GLY A 224 7.22 22.89 -8.67
C GLY A 224 6.58 21.62 -8.06
N PHE A 225 7.39 20.67 -7.62
CA PHE A 225 6.93 19.38 -7.10
C PHE A 225 5.95 19.52 -5.94
N LYS A 226 6.26 20.38 -4.97
CA LYS A 226 5.41 20.60 -3.79
C LYS A 226 4.03 21.14 -4.18
N GLU A 227 3.98 22.12 -5.06
CA GLU A 227 2.73 22.71 -5.55
C GLU A 227 1.89 21.67 -6.30
N ASP A 228 2.52 20.85 -7.15
CA ASP A 228 1.83 19.81 -7.91
C ASP A 228 1.36 18.66 -7.00
N PHE A 229 2.16 18.28 -6.00
CA PHE A 229 1.73 17.33 -4.97
C PHE A 229 0.51 17.84 -4.20
N CYS A 230 0.50 19.08 -3.75
CA CYS A 230 -0.64 19.68 -3.07
C CYS A 230 -1.92 19.68 -3.93
N LYS A 231 -1.80 19.95 -5.25
CA LYS A 231 -2.95 19.86 -6.18
C LYS A 231 -3.48 18.43 -6.29
N ILE A 232 -2.60 17.42 -6.31
CA ILE A 232 -2.98 15.98 -6.33
C ILE A 232 -3.71 15.62 -5.05
N VAL A 233 -3.19 16.01 -3.88
CA VAL A 233 -3.84 15.82 -2.58
C VAL A 233 -5.25 16.39 -2.58
N SER A 234 -5.40 17.67 -3.00
CA SER A 234 -6.72 18.32 -3.07
C SER A 234 -7.67 17.61 -4.04
N ALA A 235 -7.15 17.09 -5.17
CA ALA A 235 -7.98 16.35 -6.13
C ALA A 235 -8.46 15.01 -5.54
N ALA A 236 -7.59 14.27 -4.86
CA ALA A 236 -7.93 13.02 -4.19
C ALA A 236 -8.93 13.25 -3.04
N THR A 237 -8.74 14.30 -2.25
CA THR A 237 -9.66 14.71 -1.17
C THR A 237 -11.05 15.04 -1.73
N ARG A 238 -11.13 15.80 -2.82
CA ARG A 238 -12.42 16.09 -3.48
C ARG A 238 -13.08 14.82 -4.00
N LEU A 239 -12.30 13.88 -4.55
CA LEU A 239 -12.81 12.63 -5.07
C LEU A 239 -13.38 11.75 -3.96
N MET A 240 -12.67 11.59 -2.85
CA MET A 240 -13.01 10.66 -1.77
C MET A 240 -13.86 11.30 -0.67
N GLY A 241 -13.82 12.62 -0.53
CA GLY A 241 -14.62 13.41 0.41
C GLY A 241 -13.92 13.80 1.71
N GLU A 242 -12.82 13.17 2.05
CA GLU A 242 -12.02 13.48 3.25
C GLU A 242 -10.58 12.95 3.13
N VAL A 243 -9.71 13.41 4.05
CA VAL A 243 -8.35 12.89 4.26
C VAL A 243 -8.40 11.91 5.44
N PRO A 244 -7.93 10.64 5.30
CA PRO A 244 -8.04 9.63 6.37
C PRO A 244 -6.84 9.58 7.33
N TYR A 245 -6.04 10.65 7.43
CA TYR A 245 -4.86 10.75 8.32
C TYR A 245 -4.78 12.12 8.99
N ASP A 246 -4.00 12.19 10.08
CA ASP A 246 -3.70 13.43 10.80
C ASP A 246 -2.46 14.14 10.24
N ASN A 247 -1.47 13.37 9.74
CA ASN A 247 -0.24 13.85 9.11
C ASN A 247 0.19 12.93 7.98
N TYR A 248 1.00 13.43 7.06
CA TYR A 248 1.56 12.63 5.95
C TYR A 248 3.06 12.84 5.79
N CYS A 249 3.81 11.74 5.65
CA CYS A 249 5.25 11.75 5.40
C CYS A 249 5.58 11.16 4.03
N LEU A 250 6.21 11.95 3.17
CA LEU A 250 6.73 11.49 1.89
C LEU A 250 8.23 11.24 2.05
N ILE A 251 8.67 10.00 1.87
CA ILE A 251 10.07 9.57 1.94
C ILE A 251 10.53 9.27 0.51
N HIS A 252 11.40 10.13 -0.04
CA HIS A 252 12.01 9.94 -1.34
C HIS A 252 13.50 9.67 -1.21
N MET A 253 13.89 8.50 -1.66
CA MET A 253 15.28 8.04 -1.67
C MET A 253 15.89 8.21 -3.05
N GLY A 254 17.20 8.16 -3.13
CA GLY A 254 17.97 8.31 -4.37
C GLY A 254 17.81 7.16 -5.35
N ALA A 255 18.91 6.67 -5.92
CA ALA A 255 18.87 5.60 -6.91
C ALA A 255 18.51 4.25 -6.28
N GLY A 256 17.51 3.58 -6.85
CA GLY A 256 16.99 2.30 -6.38
C GLY A 256 15.72 1.91 -7.15
N GLY A 257 14.91 1.05 -6.58
CA GLY A 257 13.70 0.55 -7.24
C GLY A 257 12.44 0.58 -6.39
N GLY A 258 11.33 0.98 -7.02
CA GLY A 258 9.98 0.88 -6.52
C GLY A 258 9.46 2.07 -5.73
N GLY A 259 8.15 2.03 -5.52
CA GLY A 259 7.38 2.77 -4.53
C GLY A 259 6.67 1.79 -3.62
N LEU A 260 6.36 2.24 -2.43
CA LEU A 260 5.57 1.48 -1.47
C LEU A 260 4.72 2.44 -0.66
N GLU A 261 3.46 2.18 -0.73
CA GLU A 261 2.45 2.90 0.00
C GLU A 261 2.38 2.46 1.47
N HIS A 262 2.07 3.41 2.35
CA HIS A 262 1.85 3.18 3.76
C HIS A 262 0.65 3.97 4.26
N TRP A 263 0.17 3.68 5.48
CA TRP A 263 -1.05 4.28 6.05
C TRP A 263 -1.12 5.81 5.94
N ASN A 264 -0.04 6.50 6.25
CA ASN A 264 0.09 7.95 6.17
C ASN A 264 1.49 8.37 5.70
N SER A 265 2.07 7.56 4.85
CA SER A 265 3.36 7.84 4.22
C SER A 265 3.50 7.06 2.92
N GLN A 266 4.49 7.42 2.15
CA GLN A 266 4.98 6.65 1.01
C GLN A 266 6.50 6.63 1.03
N ALA A 267 7.10 5.53 0.60
CA ALA A 267 8.54 5.40 0.44
C ALA A 267 8.87 5.07 -1.01
N CYS A 268 9.66 5.91 -1.68
CA CYS A 268 9.94 5.78 -3.10
C CYS A 268 11.44 5.96 -3.40
N TYR A 269 11.95 5.17 -4.34
CA TYR A 269 13.21 5.46 -5.02
C TYR A 269 12.92 6.29 -6.27
N THR A 270 13.62 7.43 -6.47
CA THR A 270 13.23 8.46 -7.43
C THR A 270 14.31 8.80 -8.46
N ASP A 271 15.21 7.87 -8.79
CA ASP A 271 16.38 8.11 -9.66
C ASP A 271 17.27 9.30 -9.21
N GLY A 272 17.00 9.84 -8.01
CA GLY A 272 17.88 10.75 -7.31
C GLY A 272 17.78 12.23 -7.64
N THR A 273 16.85 12.71 -8.48
CA THR A 273 16.79 14.15 -8.77
C THR A 273 15.41 14.61 -9.21
N TYR A 274 15.07 15.87 -8.85
CA TYR A 274 13.89 16.59 -9.31
C TYR A 274 14.16 17.45 -10.57
N ARG A 275 15.35 17.31 -11.18
CA ARG A 275 15.71 17.94 -12.45
C ARG A 275 15.26 17.06 -13.60
N PHE A 276 14.00 17.19 -13.98
CA PHE A 276 13.41 16.39 -15.04
C PHE A 276 14.00 16.71 -16.41
N SER A 277 14.44 15.72 -17.15
CA SER A 277 15.02 15.89 -18.50
C SER A 277 13.99 16.29 -19.57
N SER A 278 12.71 16.09 -19.28
CA SER A 278 11.59 16.45 -20.16
C SER A 278 10.29 16.59 -19.37
N ARG A 279 9.29 17.23 -19.98
CA ARG A 279 7.95 17.33 -19.42
C ARG A 279 7.31 15.95 -19.24
N GLY A 280 7.50 15.03 -20.19
CA GLY A 280 6.99 13.65 -20.07
C GLY A 280 7.57 12.89 -18.86
N ARG A 281 8.87 13.10 -18.55
CA ARG A 281 9.48 12.54 -17.31
C ARG A 281 8.87 13.15 -16.05
N GLN A 282 8.62 14.46 -16.03
CA GLN A 282 7.95 15.12 -14.91
C GLN A 282 6.52 14.55 -14.72
N VAL A 283 5.73 14.45 -15.79
CA VAL A 283 4.36 13.88 -15.72
C VAL A 283 4.39 12.44 -15.23
N SER A 284 5.34 11.63 -15.72
CA SER A 284 5.49 10.23 -15.25
C SER A 284 5.85 10.14 -13.78
N PHE A 285 6.70 11.05 -13.29
CA PHE A 285 7.07 11.11 -11.88
C PHE A 285 5.88 11.55 -11.00
N MET A 286 5.11 12.53 -11.46
CA MET A 286 3.90 12.99 -10.75
C MET A 286 2.81 11.89 -10.77
N ALA A 287 2.69 11.11 -11.86
CA ALA A 287 1.80 9.96 -11.93
C ALA A 287 2.18 8.90 -10.88
N PHE A 288 3.45 8.54 -10.80
CA PHE A 288 3.97 7.62 -9.80
C PHE A 288 3.71 8.14 -8.37
N THR A 289 3.99 9.43 -8.11
CA THR A 289 3.69 10.05 -6.81
C THR A 289 2.19 10.03 -6.48
N ALA A 290 1.33 10.25 -7.47
CA ALA A 290 -0.13 10.18 -7.31
C ALA A 290 -0.63 8.76 -7.07
N HIS A 291 0.00 7.76 -7.70
CA HIS A 291 -0.25 6.34 -7.48
C HIS A 291 -0.03 5.96 -6.02
N GLU A 292 1.18 6.21 -5.51
CA GLU A 292 1.54 5.92 -4.12
C GLU A 292 0.68 6.72 -3.12
N TYR A 293 0.32 7.97 -3.46
CA TYR A 293 -0.58 8.75 -2.61
C TYR A 293 -2.00 8.19 -2.61
N PHE A 294 -2.54 7.76 -3.76
CA PHE A 294 -3.91 7.25 -3.83
C PHE A 294 -4.10 5.93 -3.08
N HIS A 295 -3.04 5.17 -2.92
CA HIS A 295 -3.06 3.95 -2.12
C HIS A 295 -3.48 4.14 -0.67
N LEU A 296 -3.33 5.35 -0.11
CA LEU A 296 -3.87 5.62 1.23
C LEU A 296 -5.39 5.35 1.32
N TYR A 297 -6.11 5.56 0.19
CA TYR A 297 -7.52 5.16 0.07
C TYR A 297 -7.65 3.72 -0.43
N ASN A 298 -7.05 3.39 -1.56
CA ASN A 298 -7.13 2.10 -2.26
C ASN A 298 -5.74 1.46 -2.28
N VAL A 299 -5.34 0.96 -1.18
CA VAL A 299 -5.47 -0.29 -0.49
C VAL A 299 -5.43 -0.13 1.04
N LYS A 300 -5.01 1.03 1.58
CA LYS A 300 -4.89 1.14 3.04
C LYS A 300 -6.25 1.22 3.73
N CYS A 301 -7.22 1.88 3.14
CA CYS A 301 -8.61 1.93 3.63
C CYS A 301 -9.51 0.92 2.91
N ILE A 302 -9.54 0.97 1.57
CA ILE A 302 -10.32 0.07 0.72
C ILE A 302 -9.46 -1.13 0.38
N ARG A 303 -9.66 -2.28 1.03
CA ARG A 303 -8.83 -3.47 0.77
C ARG A 303 -9.66 -4.74 0.62
N PRO A 304 -9.19 -5.70 -0.18
CA PRO A 304 -9.78 -7.04 -0.23
C PRO A 304 -9.79 -7.71 1.16
N ALA A 305 -10.81 -8.52 1.42
CA ALA A 305 -10.95 -9.21 2.71
C ALA A 305 -9.77 -10.14 3.03
N GLU A 306 -9.12 -10.68 2.00
CA GLU A 306 -7.93 -11.54 2.14
C GLU A 306 -6.70 -10.74 2.63
N LEU A 307 -6.72 -9.41 2.52
CA LEU A 307 -5.69 -8.50 3.03
C LEU A 307 -6.05 -7.88 4.39
N TRP A 308 -7.06 -8.41 5.10
CA TRP A 308 -7.47 -7.90 6.41
C TRP A 308 -8.00 -9.00 7.35
N PRO A 309 -7.37 -9.30 8.51
CA PRO A 309 -6.04 -8.84 8.94
C PRO A 309 -4.93 -9.47 8.09
N PHE A 310 -3.74 -8.87 8.11
CA PHE A 310 -2.58 -9.46 7.44
C PHE A 310 -2.08 -10.73 8.14
N ASN A 311 -1.68 -11.72 7.34
CA ASN A 311 -0.88 -12.84 7.80
C ASN A 311 0.55 -12.66 7.27
N TYR A 312 1.48 -12.32 8.14
CA TYR A 312 2.87 -12.05 7.77
C TYR A 312 3.73 -13.30 7.53
N ASP A 313 3.17 -14.49 7.72
CA ASP A 313 3.88 -15.77 7.58
C ASP A 313 3.71 -16.42 6.21
N THR A 314 2.61 -16.11 5.53
CA THR A 314 2.24 -16.72 4.26
C THR A 314 1.78 -15.66 3.26
N GLU A 315 1.72 -16.05 1.99
CA GLU A 315 1.18 -15.25 0.92
C GLU A 315 -0.28 -14.84 1.20
N ALA A 316 -0.60 -13.57 1.03
CA ALA A 316 -1.97 -13.07 1.10
C ALA A 316 -2.61 -13.12 -0.30
N VAL A 317 -3.05 -14.29 -0.70
CA VAL A 317 -3.57 -14.55 -2.05
C VAL A 317 -4.98 -14.00 -2.20
N THR A 318 -5.18 -13.09 -3.16
CA THR A 318 -6.49 -12.51 -3.48
C THR A 318 -6.66 -12.36 -5.00
N PRO A 319 -7.88 -12.56 -5.55
CA PRO A 319 -8.15 -12.29 -6.95
C PRO A 319 -8.36 -10.79 -7.27
N MET A 320 -8.19 -9.90 -6.27
CA MET A 320 -8.64 -8.50 -6.32
C MET A 320 -7.51 -7.47 -6.37
N LEU A 321 -6.24 -7.88 -6.60
CA LEU A 321 -5.14 -6.90 -6.72
C LEU A 321 -5.29 -5.98 -7.94
N TRP A 322 -6.02 -6.40 -8.96
CA TRP A 322 -6.37 -5.52 -10.06
C TRP A 322 -7.25 -4.32 -9.62
N VAL A 323 -8.00 -4.46 -8.52
CA VAL A 323 -8.70 -3.34 -7.87
C VAL A 323 -7.71 -2.50 -7.07
N SER A 324 -6.88 -3.15 -6.23
CA SER A 324 -5.92 -2.45 -5.37
C SER A 324 -4.88 -1.67 -6.17
N GLU A 325 -4.30 -2.29 -7.20
CA GLU A 325 -3.21 -1.74 -8.00
C GLU A 325 -3.67 -1.20 -9.36
N GLY A 326 -4.44 -2.02 -10.08
CA GLY A 326 -4.88 -1.66 -11.44
C GLY A 326 -5.82 -0.46 -11.46
N LEU A 327 -6.77 -0.37 -10.52
CA LEU A 327 -7.58 0.84 -10.40
C LEU A 327 -6.77 2.01 -9.84
N THR A 328 -5.78 1.79 -8.98
CA THR A 328 -4.88 2.88 -8.55
C THR A 328 -4.10 3.46 -9.73
N CYS A 329 -3.63 2.63 -10.68
CA CYS A 329 -3.07 3.11 -11.95
C CYS A 329 -4.09 3.88 -12.81
N TYR A 330 -5.38 3.56 -12.75
CA TYR A 330 -6.43 4.37 -13.37
C TYR A 330 -6.59 5.72 -12.65
N TYR A 331 -6.57 5.70 -11.31
CA TYR A 331 -6.74 6.91 -10.51
C TYR A 331 -5.52 7.84 -10.53
N GLU A 332 -4.29 7.35 -10.74
CA GLU A 332 -3.15 8.25 -10.99
C GLU A 332 -3.41 9.13 -12.22
N PHE A 333 -3.93 8.54 -13.30
CA PHE A 333 -4.37 9.26 -14.49
C PHE A 333 -5.49 10.28 -14.18
N ARG A 334 -6.53 9.86 -13.46
CA ARG A 334 -7.64 10.72 -13.05
C ARG A 334 -7.15 11.90 -12.20
N LEU A 335 -6.30 11.65 -11.22
CA LEU A 335 -5.76 12.68 -10.33
C LEU A 335 -4.88 13.68 -11.07
N LEU A 336 -4.03 13.25 -12.00
CA LEU A 336 -3.24 14.16 -12.83
C LEU A 336 -4.14 15.14 -13.61
N ARG A 337 -5.26 14.67 -14.14
CA ARG A 337 -6.22 15.49 -14.87
C ARG A 337 -7.01 16.43 -13.98
N THR A 338 -7.67 15.89 -12.96
CA THR A 338 -8.56 16.65 -12.08
C THR A 338 -7.81 17.65 -11.19
N SER A 339 -6.51 17.45 -10.98
CA SER A 339 -5.61 18.39 -10.31
C SER A 339 -5.08 19.49 -11.25
N GLY A 340 -5.15 19.28 -12.57
CA GLY A 340 -4.54 20.17 -13.56
C GLY A 340 -3.01 20.06 -13.66
N VAL A 341 -2.41 19.03 -13.05
CA VAL A 341 -0.96 18.76 -13.13
C VAL A 341 -0.57 18.29 -14.54
N ALA A 342 -1.43 17.53 -15.22
CA ALA A 342 -1.24 17.14 -16.61
C ALA A 342 -2.38 17.64 -17.51
N THR A 343 -2.05 17.92 -18.78
CA THR A 343 -3.06 18.18 -19.82
C THR A 343 -3.80 16.90 -20.19
N ALA A 344 -4.93 17.03 -20.90
CA ALA A 344 -5.68 15.88 -21.39
C ALA A 344 -4.82 14.99 -22.33
N ASP A 345 -4.01 15.60 -23.19
CA ASP A 345 -3.14 14.88 -24.12
C ASP A 345 -2.04 14.11 -23.38
N GLU A 346 -1.37 14.74 -22.40
CA GLU A 346 -0.36 14.07 -21.56
C GLU A 346 -0.95 12.87 -20.78
N ALA A 347 -2.16 13.03 -20.28
CA ALA A 347 -2.85 11.98 -19.55
C ALA A 347 -3.29 10.82 -20.49
N LEU A 348 -3.77 11.12 -21.70
CA LEU A 348 -4.08 10.11 -22.72
C LEU A 348 -2.82 9.41 -23.22
N GLU A 349 -1.68 10.11 -23.32
CA GLU A 349 -0.39 9.49 -23.66
C GLU A 349 0.03 8.48 -22.58
N LYS A 350 -0.09 8.83 -21.31
CA LYS A 350 0.15 7.92 -20.17
C LYS A 350 -0.75 6.69 -20.27
N LEU A 351 -2.05 6.89 -20.48
CA LEU A 351 -3.02 5.80 -20.63
C LEU A 351 -2.72 4.91 -21.83
N SER A 352 -2.29 5.50 -22.96
CA SER A 352 -1.84 4.75 -24.15
C SER A 352 -0.69 3.79 -23.81
N GLY A 353 0.21 4.18 -22.92
CA GLY A 353 1.30 3.34 -22.45
C GLY A 353 0.80 2.05 -21.80
N TYR A 354 -0.31 2.09 -21.06
CA TYR A 354 -0.93 0.89 -20.49
C TYR A 354 -1.50 -0.03 -21.56
N PHE A 355 -2.22 0.51 -22.56
CA PHE A 355 -2.69 -0.30 -23.70
C PHE A 355 -1.53 -0.99 -24.43
N ALA A 356 -0.49 -0.25 -24.77
CA ALA A 356 0.70 -0.76 -25.47
C ALA A 356 1.48 -1.80 -24.63
N SER A 357 1.32 -1.80 -23.32
CA SER A 357 2.04 -2.70 -22.43
C SER A 357 1.42 -4.09 -22.31
N TYR A 358 0.13 -4.28 -22.69
CA TYR A 358 -0.49 -5.60 -22.61
C TYR A 358 -1.18 -6.04 -23.92
N ALA A 359 -1.85 -5.11 -24.64
CA ALA A 359 -2.72 -5.47 -25.75
C ALA A 359 -2.01 -6.21 -26.91
N PRO A 360 -0.76 -5.90 -27.27
CA PRO A 360 -0.06 -6.62 -28.35
C PRO A 360 0.49 -7.99 -27.94
N TYR A 361 0.42 -8.39 -26.66
CA TYR A 361 1.07 -9.59 -26.15
C TYR A 361 0.10 -10.76 -25.98
N GLU A 362 0.60 -11.99 -26.25
CA GLU A 362 -0.21 -13.22 -26.19
C GLU A 362 -0.66 -13.57 -24.76
N GLY A 363 0.07 -13.15 -23.73
CA GLY A 363 -0.25 -13.46 -22.33
C GLY A 363 -1.68 -13.07 -21.92
N GLN A 364 -2.25 -12.01 -22.49
CA GLN A 364 -3.64 -11.63 -22.24
C GLN A 364 -4.67 -12.68 -22.72
N ARG A 365 -4.30 -13.57 -23.66
CA ARG A 365 -5.15 -14.65 -24.18
C ARG A 365 -5.06 -15.92 -23.33
N HIS A 366 -4.07 -15.98 -22.46
CA HIS A 366 -3.81 -17.14 -21.59
C HIS A 366 -4.20 -16.90 -20.14
N MET A 367 -4.20 -15.65 -19.70
CA MET A 367 -4.45 -15.28 -18.30
C MET A 367 -5.47 -14.16 -18.21
N SER A 368 -6.54 -14.36 -17.44
CA SER A 368 -7.50 -13.31 -17.12
C SER A 368 -6.91 -12.30 -16.11
N LEU A 369 -7.52 -11.11 -16.03
CA LEU A 369 -7.11 -10.08 -15.07
C LEU A 369 -7.29 -10.56 -13.62
N ARG A 370 -8.35 -11.32 -13.34
CA ARG A 370 -8.59 -11.97 -12.06
C ARG A 370 -7.47 -12.94 -11.71
N GLN A 371 -7.08 -13.80 -12.65
CA GLN A 371 -6.01 -14.78 -12.43
C GLN A 371 -4.65 -14.10 -12.24
N SER A 372 -4.37 -13.01 -12.96
CA SER A 372 -3.09 -12.29 -12.80
C SER A 372 -2.95 -11.72 -11.37
N SER A 373 -4.05 -11.30 -10.75
CA SER A 373 -4.06 -10.90 -9.34
C SER A 373 -3.80 -12.07 -8.40
N TYR A 374 -4.45 -13.21 -8.65
CA TYR A 374 -4.35 -14.40 -7.81
C TYR A 374 -2.95 -15.02 -7.84
N ASP A 375 -2.30 -15.02 -9.01
CA ASP A 375 -1.03 -15.70 -9.25
C ASP A 375 0.20 -14.80 -9.04
N ILE A 376 0.04 -13.56 -8.58
CA ILE A 376 1.15 -12.60 -8.49
C ILE A 376 2.33 -13.09 -7.65
N TRP A 377 2.03 -13.79 -6.54
CA TRP A 377 3.04 -14.35 -5.65
C TRP A 377 3.97 -15.37 -6.29
N LEU A 378 3.59 -15.92 -7.45
CA LEU A 378 4.42 -16.86 -8.20
C LEU A 378 5.53 -16.15 -8.98
N ASN A 379 5.36 -14.87 -9.28
CA ASN A 379 6.26 -14.19 -10.20
C ASN A 379 6.22 -12.65 -10.09
N PHE A 380 6.10 -12.11 -8.88
CA PHE A 380 6.13 -10.67 -8.71
C PHE A 380 7.47 -10.10 -9.19
N MET A 381 7.44 -9.17 -10.17
CA MET A 381 8.60 -8.42 -10.70
C MET A 381 9.82 -9.25 -11.19
N ASN A 382 9.72 -10.56 -11.20
CA ASN A 382 10.79 -11.43 -11.73
C ASN A 382 10.79 -11.44 -13.25
N GLY A 383 11.10 -10.32 -13.90
CA GLY A 383 11.09 -10.10 -15.35
C GLY A 383 11.66 -11.24 -16.20
N ASP A 384 10.98 -12.40 -16.23
CA ASP A 384 11.28 -13.47 -17.17
C ASP A 384 10.98 -12.95 -18.57
N ARG A 385 11.90 -13.16 -19.52
CA ARG A 385 11.78 -12.67 -20.89
C ARG A 385 10.48 -13.12 -21.58
N ASN A 386 9.90 -14.24 -21.13
CA ASN A 386 8.68 -14.83 -21.70
C ASN A 386 7.42 -14.48 -20.90
N GLU A 387 7.51 -13.63 -19.87
CA GLU A 387 6.36 -13.32 -19.02
C GLU A 387 5.17 -12.80 -19.82
N ARG A 388 5.42 -11.86 -20.73
CA ARG A 388 4.37 -11.26 -21.58
C ARG A 388 3.74 -12.22 -22.60
N ASP A 389 4.42 -13.33 -22.92
CA ASP A 389 3.92 -14.32 -23.87
C ASP A 389 2.91 -15.29 -23.23
N VAL A 390 2.98 -15.48 -21.90
CA VAL A 390 2.17 -16.45 -21.16
C VAL A 390 1.39 -15.87 -20.00
N ARG A 391 1.70 -14.63 -19.56
CA ARG A 391 1.10 -13.98 -18.41
C ARG A 391 0.59 -12.58 -18.72
N LEU A 392 -0.38 -12.16 -17.94
CA LEU A 392 -0.92 -10.81 -17.91
C LEU A 392 -0.49 -10.14 -16.60
N ASN A 393 -0.12 -8.85 -16.68
CA ASN A 393 0.14 -8.04 -15.51
C ASN A 393 -1.06 -7.10 -15.27
N TYR A 394 -1.63 -7.14 -14.07
CA TYR A 394 -2.77 -6.32 -13.69
C TYR A 394 -2.44 -4.82 -13.64
N TYR A 395 -1.19 -4.43 -13.46
CA TYR A 395 -0.76 -3.02 -13.55
C TYR A 395 -0.98 -2.41 -14.95
N PHE A 396 -1.05 -3.25 -15.99
CA PHE A 396 -1.23 -2.76 -17.36
C PHE A 396 -2.68 -2.89 -17.85
N LYS A 397 -3.33 -4.02 -17.67
CA LYS A 397 -4.74 -4.21 -18.10
C LYS A 397 -5.73 -3.57 -17.12
N GLY A 398 -5.40 -3.52 -15.82
CA GLY A 398 -6.27 -2.98 -14.78
C GLY A 398 -6.73 -1.54 -15.02
N PRO A 399 -5.82 -0.57 -15.29
CA PRO A 399 -6.21 0.81 -15.57
C PRO A 399 -7.08 0.95 -16.83
N VAL A 400 -6.88 0.10 -17.83
CA VAL A 400 -7.73 0.06 -19.01
C VAL A 400 -9.14 -0.43 -18.67
N VAL A 401 -9.26 -1.50 -17.90
CA VAL A 401 -10.56 -1.98 -17.38
C VAL A 401 -11.21 -0.91 -16.51
N GLY A 402 -10.45 -0.21 -15.66
CA GLY A 402 -10.95 0.92 -14.87
C GLY A 402 -11.56 2.03 -15.76
N LEU A 403 -10.88 2.42 -16.85
CA LEU A 403 -11.40 3.36 -17.82
C LEU A 403 -12.70 2.88 -18.46
N LEU A 404 -12.75 1.62 -18.93
CA LEU A 404 -13.93 1.05 -19.59
C LEU A 404 -15.12 0.96 -18.63
N MET A 405 -14.88 0.60 -17.38
CA MET A 405 -15.91 0.57 -16.32
C MET A 405 -16.43 1.99 -16.03
N ASP A 406 -15.56 2.97 -15.89
CA ASP A 406 -15.97 4.36 -15.60
C ASP A 406 -16.81 4.93 -16.75
N ILE A 407 -16.39 4.73 -17.99
CA ILE A 407 -17.13 5.16 -19.18
C ILE A 407 -18.48 4.47 -19.26
N ASP A 408 -18.55 3.16 -19.03
CA ASP A 408 -19.80 2.40 -19.16
C ASP A 408 -20.81 2.77 -18.07
N ILE A 409 -20.38 2.94 -16.82
CA ILE A 409 -21.21 3.43 -15.72
C ILE A 409 -21.76 4.83 -16.06
N ARG A 410 -20.90 5.78 -16.48
CA ARG A 410 -21.30 7.13 -16.89
C ARG A 410 -22.33 7.11 -18.03
N ARG A 411 -22.06 6.31 -19.06
CA ARG A 411 -22.94 6.16 -20.21
C ARG A 411 -24.31 5.64 -19.81
N HIS A 412 -24.35 4.58 -19.02
CA HIS A 412 -25.61 3.93 -18.62
C HIS A 412 -26.47 4.83 -17.71
N THR A 413 -25.83 5.60 -16.84
CA THR A 413 -26.51 6.47 -15.86
C THR A 413 -26.72 7.91 -16.34
N GLY A 414 -26.45 8.21 -17.62
CA GLY A 414 -26.52 9.58 -18.12
C GLY A 414 -25.56 10.53 -17.44
N GLN A 415 -24.41 10.03 -16.99
CA GLN A 415 -23.32 10.71 -16.29
C GLN A 415 -23.63 11.09 -14.83
N GLU A 416 -24.71 10.54 -14.24
CA GLU A 416 -25.04 10.76 -12.84
C GLU A 416 -24.13 9.95 -11.88
N LYS A 417 -23.57 8.83 -12.36
CA LYS A 417 -22.67 7.93 -11.62
C LYS A 417 -21.40 7.63 -12.40
N SER A 418 -20.39 7.21 -11.69
CA SER A 418 -19.05 6.90 -12.20
C SER A 418 -18.37 5.83 -11.34
N LEU A 419 -17.17 5.41 -11.73
CA LEU A 419 -16.35 4.52 -10.90
C LEU A 419 -15.97 5.20 -9.55
N ASP A 420 -15.92 6.54 -9.50
CA ASP A 420 -15.69 7.30 -8.28
C ASP A 420 -16.77 7.01 -7.20
N ASP A 421 -18.03 6.77 -7.62
CA ASP A 421 -19.12 6.40 -6.69
C ASP A 421 -18.90 5.01 -6.09
N VAL A 422 -18.36 4.08 -6.88
CA VAL A 422 -17.99 2.73 -6.39
C VAL A 422 -16.89 2.83 -5.33
N MET A 423 -15.82 3.61 -5.61
CA MET A 423 -14.72 3.79 -4.66
C MET A 423 -15.19 4.45 -3.35
N ARG A 424 -16.04 5.49 -3.44
CA ARG A 424 -16.62 6.11 -2.25
C ARG A 424 -17.53 5.15 -1.47
N ALA A 425 -18.29 4.30 -2.16
CA ALA A 425 -19.12 3.29 -1.51
C ALA A 425 -18.30 2.25 -0.76
N LEU A 426 -17.20 1.76 -1.38
CA LEU A 426 -16.26 0.85 -0.74
C LEU A 426 -15.62 1.49 0.50
N TYR A 427 -15.16 2.75 0.39
CA TYR A 427 -14.56 3.49 1.48
C TYR A 427 -15.52 3.68 2.66
N ASN A 428 -16.72 4.22 2.39
CA ASN A 428 -17.67 4.52 3.46
C ASN A 428 -18.22 3.25 4.11
N ARG A 429 -18.60 2.25 3.31
CA ARG A 429 -19.28 1.06 3.82
C ARG A 429 -18.32 0.07 4.47
N TYR A 430 -17.23 -0.30 3.79
CA TYR A 430 -16.36 -1.38 4.29
C TYR A 430 -15.32 -0.86 5.26
N TYR A 431 -14.65 0.25 4.95
CA TYR A 431 -13.66 0.83 5.83
C TYR A 431 -14.29 1.55 7.03
N LYS A 432 -15.19 2.55 6.79
CA LYS A 432 -15.70 3.39 7.88
C LYS A 432 -16.78 2.70 8.73
N GLU A 433 -17.78 2.09 8.09
CA GLU A 433 -18.93 1.51 8.82
C GLU A 433 -18.62 0.10 9.33
N LEU A 434 -18.14 -0.81 8.45
CA LEU A 434 -17.93 -2.22 8.77
C LEU A 434 -16.55 -2.51 9.33
N GLN A 435 -15.57 -1.62 9.16
CA GLN A 435 -14.19 -1.75 9.63
C GLN A 435 -13.57 -3.11 9.24
N ARG A 436 -13.73 -3.48 7.97
CA ARG A 436 -13.17 -4.70 7.38
C ARG A 436 -12.93 -4.56 5.90
N GLY A 437 -12.19 -5.50 5.30
CA GLY A 437 -12.06 -5.62 3.87
C GLY A 437 -13.37 -6.02 3.17
N PHE A 438 -13.45 -5.77 1.86
CA PHE A 438 -14.56 -6.18 0.99
C PHE A 438 -14.24 -7.52 0.31
N THR A 439 -15.25 -8.34 0.05
CA THR A 439 -15.14 -9.55 -0.77
C THR A 439 -15.31 -9.24 -2.26
N GLU A 440 -14.85 -10.15 -3.14
CA GLU A 440 -15.04 -9.99 -4.60
C GLU A 440 -16.50 -9.73 -4.98
N GLU A 441 -17.44 -10.47 -4.38
CA GLU A 441 -18.87 -10.29 -4.67
C GLU A 441 -19.43 -8.96 -4.12
N GLU A 442 -18.89 -8.45 -3.02
CA GLU A 442 -19.26 -7.14 -2.48
C GLU A 442 -18.77 -6.01 -3.37
N PHE A 443 -17.54 -6.11 -3.93
CA PHE A 443 -17.08 -5.16 -4.94
C PHE A 443 -18.03 -5.09 -6.12
N TRP A 444 -18.36 -6.23 -6.70
CA TRP A 444 -19.28 -6.27 -7.84
C TRP A 444 -20.68 -5.77 -7.49
N LYS A 445 -21.13 -5.99 -6.28
CA LYS A 445 -22.40 -5.43 -5.81
C LYS A 445 -22.38 -3.90 -5.77
N GLU A 446 -21.31 -3.27 -5.32
CA GLU A 446 -21.19 -1.80 -5.37
C GLU A 446 -21.12 -1.29 -6.81
N VAL A 447 -20.45 -2.01 -7.73
CA VAL A 447 -20.48 -1.70 -9.16
C VAL A 447 -21.91 -1.79 -9.73
N GLU A 448 -22.66 -2.87 -9.43
CA GLU A 448 -24.05 -3.07 -9.87
C GLU A 448 -24.99 -2.00 -9.29
N MET A 449 -24.76 -1.55 -8.06
CA MET A 449 -25.52 -0.46 -7.44
C MET A 449 -25.24 0.89 -8.13
N ALA A 450 -23.98 1.19 -8.43
CA ALA A 450 -23.61 2.41 -9.17
C ALA A 450 -24.14 2.38 -10.60
N TYR A 451 -24.09 1.24 -11.27
CA TYR A 451 -24.58 1.04 -12.63
C TYR A 451 -26.11 1.06 -12.72
N GLY A 452 -26.81 0.62 -11.67
CA GLY A 452 -28.28 0.50 -11.64
C GLY A 452 -28.81 -0.83 -12.17
N GLY A 453 -27.99 -1.88 -12.22
CA GLY A 453 -28.38 -3.22 -12.69
C GLY A 453 -27.21 -4.19 -12.80
N PRO A 454 -27.47 -5.45 -13.25
CA PRO A 454 -26.42 -6.45 -13.42
C PRO A 454 -25.38 -6.05 -14.49
N VAL A 455 -24.10 -6.36 -14.24
CA VAL A 455 -22.96 -5.99 -15.09
C VAL A 455 -22.15 -7.22 -15.58
N PRO A 456 -22.78 -8.24 -16.20
CA PRO A 456 -22.06 -9.45 -16.63
C PRO A 456 -20.98 -9.13 -17.68
N HIS A 457 -21.15 -8.13 -18.52
CA HIS A 457 -20.20 -7.65 -19.51
C HIS A 457 -18.95 -7.01 -18.87
N LEU A 458 -19.08 -6.25 -17.77
CA LEU A 458 -17.95 -5.72 -17.03
C LEU A 458 -17.21 -6.82 -16.26
N ARG A 459 -17.94 -7.77 -15.67
CA ARG A 459 -17.34 -8.95 -15.04
C ARG A 459 -16.54 -9.78 -16.06
N ALA A 460 -16.98 -9.87 -17.32
CA ALA A 460 -16.25 -10.57 -18.38
C ALA A 460 -14.89 -9.94 -18.68
N LEU A 461 -14.75 -8.59 -18.65
CA LEU A 461 -13.46 -7.91 -18.84
C LEU A 461 -12.37 -8.39 -17.86
N VAL A 462 -12.80 -8.82 -16.67
CA VAL A 462 -11.93 -9.25 -15.57
C VAL A 462 -11.74 -10.77 -15.57
N ASN A 463 -12.81 -11.54 -15.83
CA ASN A 463 -12.85 -12.98 -15.59
C ASN A 463 -12.48 -13.81 -16.81
N THR A 464 -12.51 -13.23 -18.02
CA THR A 464 -12.22 -13.97 -19.27
C THR A 464 -10.97 -13.45 -19.95
N THR A 465 -10.54 -14.21 -20.94
CA THR A 465 -9.45 -13.84 -21.85
C THR A 465 -9.97 -13.44 -23.24
N ASP A 466 -11.27 -13.19 -23.35
CA ASP A 466 -11.89 -12.78 -24.59
C ASP A 466 -11.35 -11.42 -25.07
N ASP A 467 -11.31 -11.24 -26.39
CA ASP A 467 -10.94 -9.96 -27.00
C ASP A 467 -11.95 -8.87 -26.61
N ILE A 468 -11.44 -7.69 -26.27
CA ILE A 468 -12.26 -6.55 -25.87
C ILE A 468 -12.64 -5.74 -27.10
N ASP A 469 -13.94 -5.55 -27.35
CA ASP A 469 -14.45 -4.56 -28.30
C ASP A 469 -14.37 -3.15 -27.69
N TYR A 470 -13.18 -2.53 -27.79
CA TYR A 470 -12.94 -1.18 -27.25
C TYR A 470 -13.89 -0.13 -27.81
N ASP A 471 -14.27 -0.25 -29.10
CA ASP A 471 -15.16 0.71 -29.76
C ASP A 471 -16.55 0.74 -29.11
N SER A 472 -17.04 -0.39 -28.63
CA SER A 472 -18.33 -0.48 -27.96
C SER A 472 -18.39 0.34 -26.67
N TYR A 473 -17.25 0.54 -25.99
CA TYR A 473 -17.14 1.36 -24.79
C TYR A 473 -16.78 2.81 -25.09
N LEU A 474 -15.79 3.05 -25.95
CA LEU A 474 -15.12 4.34 -26.10
C LEU A 474 -15.81 5.32 -27.05
N ARG A 475 -16.57 4.81 -28.03
CA ARG A 475 -17.18 5.63 -29.10
C ARG A 475 -18.07 6.76 -28.55
N ASP A 476 -18.95 6.43 -27.60
CA ASP A 476 -19.88 7.41 -27.04
C ASP A 476 -19.19 8.46 -26.20
N ALA A 477 -18.02 8.12 -25.64
CA ALA A 477 -17.16 9.06 -24.92
C ALA A 477 -16.32 9.94 -25.86
N GLY A 478 -16.40 9.75 -27.17
CA GLY A 478 -15.58 10.50 -28.13
C GLY A 478 -14.10 10.09 -28.14
N LEU A 479 -13.83 8.83 -27.75
CA LEU A 479 -12.51 8.21 -27.73
C LEU A 479 -12.47 7.02 -28.70
N PHE A 480 -11.27 6.64 -29.11
CA PHE A 480 -10.99 5.40 -29.84
C PHE A 480 -9.57 4.91 -29.57
N VAL A 481 -9.32 3.63 -29.80
CA VAL A 481 -7.98 3.03 -29.75
C VAL A 481 -7.48 2.81 -31.16
N ASP A 482 -6.34 3.39 -31.48
CA ASP A 482 -5.58 3.05 -32.68
C ASP A 482 -4.87 1.72 -32.44
N THR A 483 -5.35 0.65 -33.07
CA THR A 483 -4.84 -0.71 -32.86
C THR A 483 -3.48 -0.98 -33.50
N GLU A 484 -2.96 -0.08 -34.35
CA GLU A 484 -1.59 -0.19 -34.88
C GLU A 484 -0.57 0.29 -33.83
N SER A 485 -0.87 1.40 -33.16
CA SER A 485 0.00 2.01 -32.13
C SER A 485 -0.41 1.72 -30.69
N TRP A 486 -1.61 1.18 -30.47
CA TRP A 486 -2.26 1.01 -29.18
C TRP A 486 -2.43 2.32 -28.40
N ALA A 487 -2.52 3.43 -29.13
CA ALA A 487 -2.75 4.74 -28.57
C ALA A 487 -4.25 5.01 -28.46
N ILE A 488 -4.70 5.46 -27.26
CA ILE A 488 -6.05 5.99 -27.09
C ILE A 488 -6.05 7.46 -27.51
N ARG A 489 -7.04 7.85 -28.32
CA ARG A 489 -7.14 9.19 -28.91
C ARG A 489 -8.56 9.71 -28.85
N ARG A 490 -8.70 11.04 -28.87
CA ARG A 490 -9.99 11.69 -29.08
C ARG A 490 -10.37 11.69 -30.56
N VAL A 491 -11.65 11.56 -30.85
CA VAL A 491 -12.14 11.76 -32.20
C VAL A 491 -11.91 13.20 -32.67
N GLU A 492 -11.53 13.42 -33.91
CA GLU A 492 -11.17 14.76 -34.43
C GLU A 492 -12.35 15.75 -34.39
N ASN A 493 -13.56 15.28 -34.67
CA ASN A 493 -14.78 16.09 -34.72
C ASN A 493 -15.85 15.52 -33.79
N PRO A 494 -15.71 15.66 -32.46
CA PRO A 494 -16.66 15.10 -31.51
C PRO A 494 -18.04 15.79 -31.64
N THR A 495 -19.08 14.97 -31.58
CA THR A 495 -20.46 15.45 -31.48
C THR A 495 -20.68 16.27 -30.19
N PRO A 496 -21.73 17.07 -30.06
CA PRO A 496 -22.04 17.78 -28.80
C PRO A 496 -22.13 16.84 -27.59
N ALA A 497 -22.72 15.63 -27.75
CA ALA A 497 -22.82 14.63 -26.69
C ALA A 497 -21.44 14.11 -26.27
N GLN A 498 -20.57 13.81 -27.23
CA GLN A 498 -19.18 13.38 -26.96
C GLN A 498 -18.34 14.48 -26.29
N LYS A 499 -18.55 15.76 -26.68
CA LYS A 499 -17.88 16.89 -26.00
C LYS A 499 -18.28 16.94 -24.53
N THR A 500 -19.60 16.90 -24.25
CA THR A 500 -20.11 16.88 -22.88
C THR A 500 -19.56 15.68 -22.10
N PHE A 501 -19.42 14.52 -22.74
CA PHE A 501 -18.85 13.34 -22.11
C PHE A 501 -17.36 13.54 -21.77
N LEU A 502 -16.57 14.02 -22.72
CA LEU A 502 -15.15 14.34 -22.50
C LEU A 502 -14.97 15.38 -21.38
N GLU A 503 -15.82 16.40 -21.35
CA GLU A 503 -15.83 17.41 -20.27
C GLU A 503 -16.09 16.77 -18.90
N SER A 504 -17.03 15.82 -18.81
CA SER A 504 -17.34 15.12 -17.55
C SER A 504 -16.22 14.24 -17.02
N MET A 505 -15.27 13.88 -17.90
CA MET A 505 -14.08 13.10 -17.56
C MET A 505 -12.82 13.94 -17.44
N ASP A 506 -12.92 15.27 -17.56
CA ASP A 506 -11.78 16.20 -17.63
C ASP A 506 -10.83 15.92 -18.81
N MET A 507 -11.34 15.41 -19.94
CA MET A 507 -10.56 15.01 -21.11
C MET A 507 -10.66 15.97 -22.31
N THR A 508 -11.05 17.21 -22.07
CA THR A 508 -11.12 18.26 -23.11
C THR A 508 -9.84 19.06 -23.21
#